data_75308516e6de629e0da66a4143075e18
#
_entry.id   75308516e6de629e0da66a4143075e18
#
_cell.length_a   1.000
_cell.length_b   1.000
_cell.length_c   1.000
_cell.angle_alpha   90.00
_cell.angle_beta   90.00
_cell.angle_gamma   90.00
#
_symmetry.space_group_name_H-M   'P 1'
#
loop_
_entity.id
_entity.type
_entity.pdbx_description
1 polymer ?
#
loop_
_entity_poly.entity_id
_entity_poly.type
_entity_poly.pdbx_seq_one_letter_code
_entity_poly.pdbx_strand_id
1 'polypeptide(L)'
;MKTVMLVFGTRPEAIKMCPLVNELKTRENIKTVVCVTGQHRQMLDMVLDTFHIVPDYDLSIMKQGQTLFDITTNILNRIGDVLDEVKPDVVLVHGDTSTTFVTALACFYKQIAVGHVEAGLRTYNIYSPYPEEFNRQAVSIISKYNFAPTELSKSNLVKEGKDESTIYITGNTAIDALKTTVRKDYTHPELEWAKDSRLIMITAH
;
A
#
# COMPACT_ATOMS: atom_id res chain seq x y z
N MET A 1 6.02 2.53 -23.60
CA MET A 1 5.10 2.68 -22.46
C MET A 1 5.61 1.79 -21.34
N LYS A 2 5.72 2.29 -20.11
CA LYS A 2 6.16 1.51 -18.94
C LYS A 2 4.96 0.94 -18.20
N THR A 3 5.07 -0.30 -17.74
CA THR A 3 4.02 -0.95 -16.96
C THR A 3 4.34 -0.84 -15.47
N VAL A 4 3.48 -0.15 -14.73
CA VAL A 4 3.55 0.01 -13.26
C VAL A 4 2.40 -0.77 -12.65
N MET A 5 2.72 -1.75 -11.80
CA MET A 5 1.73 -2.55 -11.10
C MET A 5 1.69 -2.15 -9.63
N LEU A 6 0.50 -1.89 -9.10
CA LEU A 6 0.31 -1.59 -7.68
C LEU A 6 -0.35 -2.79 -7.00
N VAL A 7 0.24 -3.24 -5.89
CA VAL A 7 -0.25 -4.41 -5.15
C VAL A 7 -0.54 -4.01 -3.71
N PHE A 8 -1.75 -4.26 -3.24
CA PHE A 8 -2.18 -4.00 -1.86
C PHE A 8 -3.34 -4.93 -1.47
N GLY A 9 -3.59 -5.09 -0.17
CA GLY A 9 -4.55 -6.10 0.29
C GLY A 9 -5.46 -5.68 1.43
N THR A 10 -5.17 -4.57 2.10
CA THR A 10 -5.91 -4.11 3.27
C THR A 10 -6.53 -2.73 3.04
N ARG A 11 -7.54 -2.39 3.85
CA ARG A 11 -8.16 -1.06 3.80
C ARG A 11 -7.17 0.08 4.00
N PRO A 12 -6.26 0.06 5.00
CA PRO A 12 -5.29 1.13 5.18
C PRO A 12 -4.34 1.32 3.99
N GLU A 13 -3.89 0.22 3.38
CA GLU A 13 -3.09 0.29 2.15
C GLU A 13 -3.89 0.91 1.01
N ALA A 14 -5.13 0.46 0.79
CA ALA A 14 -5.98 0.97 -0.29
C ALA A 14 -6.22 2.48 -0.17
N ILE A 15 -6.54 3.00 1.02
CA ILE A 15 -6.73 4.44 1.25
C ILE A 15 -5.51 5.24 0.76
N LYS A 16 -4.30 4.72 0.96
CA LYS A 16 -3.06 5.40 0.61
C LYS A 16 -2.59 5.12 -0.83
N MET A 17 -2.97 3.98 -1.41
CA MET A 17 -2.56 3.59 -2.76
C MET A 17 -3.55 4.05 -3.84
N CYS A 18 -4.84 4.18 -3.54
CA CYS A 18 -5.84 4.58 -4.52
C CYS A 18 -5.60 5.99 -5.14
N PRO A 19 -5.20 7.03 -4.38
CA PRO A 19 -4.80 8.30 -4.98
C PRO A 19 -3.66 8.16 -6.00
N LEU A 20 -2.67 7.31 -5.68
CA LEU A 20 -1.55 7.03 -6.57
C LEU A 20 -1.99 6.26 -7.83
N VAL A 21 -2.91 5.30 -7.70
CA VAL A 21 -3.52 4.61 -8.85
C VAL A 21 -4.18 5.61 -9.78
N ASN A 22 -5.01 6.51 -9.24
CA ASN A 22 -5.72 7.50 -10.02
C ASN A 22 -4.76 8.46 -10.73
N GLU A 23 -3.73 8.93 -10.04
CA GLU A 23 -2.69 9.78 -10.64
C GLU A 23 -1.94 9.07 -11.78
N LEU A 24 -1.52 7.81 -11.57
CA LEU A 24 -0.81 7.04 -12.58
C LEU A 24 -1.68 6.74 -13.81
N LYS A 25 -2.98 6.53 -13.63
CA LYS A 25 -3.93 6.33 -14.74
C LYS A 25 -4.09 7.56 -15.65
N THR A 26 -3.75 8.76 -15.17
CA THR A 26 -3.76 9.99 -16.00
C THR A 26 -2.52 10.13 -16.88
N ARG A 27 -1.49 9.27 -16.71
CA ARG A 27 -0.21 9.38 -17.41
C ARG A 27 -0.20 8.53 -18.67
N GLU A 28 -0.21 9.15 -19.86
CA GLU A 28 -0.27 8.48 -21.17
C GLU A 28 0.89 7.51 -21.43
N ASN A 29 2.06 7.75 -20.82
CA ASN A 29 3.25 6.92 -20.99
C ASN A 29 3.36 5.76 -19.99
N ILE A 30 2.37 5.60 -19.09
CA ILE A 30 2.33 4.56 -18.06
C ILE A 30 1.10 3.67 -18.30
N LYS A 31 1.31 2.36 -18.35
CA LYS A 31 0.25 1.37 -18.20
C LYS A 31 0.14 1.03 -16.70
N THR A 32 -0.94 1.43 -16.07
CA THR A 32 -1.21 1.17 -14.64
C THR A 32 -2.00 -0.12 -14.51
N VAL A 33 -1.52 -1.06 -13.67
CA VAL A 33 -2.18 -2.31 -13.34
C VAL A 33 -2.40 -2.39 -11.84
N VAL A 34 -3.60 -2.74 -11.42
CA VAL A 34 -3.97 -2.86 -10.01
C VAL A 34 -4.24 -4.31 -9.67
N CYS A 35 -3.49 -4.84 -8.69
CA CYS A 35 -3.71 -6.17 -8.15
C CYS A 35 -4.03 -6.07 -6.66
N VAL A 36 -5.14 -6.67 -6.25
CA VAL A 36 -5.51 -6.75 -4.83
C VAL A 36 -5.35 -8.17 -4.33
N THR A 37 -4.86 -8.32 -3.10
CA THR A 37 -4.76 -9.65 -2.48
C THR A 37 -6.07 -10.06 -1.80
N GLY A 38 -6.92 -9.08 -1.42
CA GLY A 38 -8.20 -9.37 -0.79
C GLY A 38 -8.07 -9.94 0.62
N GLN A 39 -7.08 -9.47 1.39
CA GLN A 39 -6.85 -9.92 2.78
C GLN A 39 -8.01 -9.55 3.72
N HIS A 40 -8.72 -8.43 3.47
CA HIS A 40 -9.91 -7.98 4.19
C HIS A 40 -10.96 -7.45 3.18
N ARG A 41 -11.72 -8.35 2.57
CA ARG A 41 -12.54 -8.08 1.38
C ARG A 41 -13.50 -6.91 1.51
N GLN A 42 -14.46 -6.98 2.44
CA GLN A 42 -15.54 -5.98 2.52
C GLN A 42 -15.02 -4.54 2.73
N MET A 43 -14.05 -4.37 3.63
CA MET A 43 -13.47 -3.06 3.91
C MET A 43 -12.61 -2.54 2.77
N LEU A 44 -11.98 -3.43 2.01
CA LEU A 44 -11.19 -3.08 0.83
C LEU A 44 -12.10 -2.60 -0.29
N ASP A 45 -13.17 -3.35 -0.58
CA ASP A 45 -14.14 -3.03 -1.63
C ASP A 45 -14.77 -1.65 -1.42
N MET A 46 -15.15 -1.28 -0.18
CA MET A 46 -15.66 0.06 0.15
C MET A 46 -14.69 1.19 -0.23
N VAL A 47 -13.38 0.98 -0.06
CA VAL A 47 -12.38 1.98 -0.45
C VAL A 47 -12.25 2.03 -1.97
N LEU A 48 -12.15 0.88 -2.63
CA LEU A 48 -12.07 0.80 -4.09
C LEU A 48 -13.25 1.51 -4.76
N ASP A 49 -14.47 1.28 -4.25
CA ASP A 49 -15.68 1.95 -4.71
C ASP A 49 -15.62 3.47 -4.51
N THR A 50 -15.15 3.92 -3.34
CA THR A 50 -15.02 5.35 -3.02
C THR A 50 -14.07 6.07 -3.99
N PHE A 51 -13.00 5.39 -4.41
CA PHE A 51 -12.02 5.93 -5.36
C PHE A 51 -12.31 5.56 -6.83
N HIS A 52 -13.43 4.88 -7.10
CA HIS A 52 -13.84 4.40 -8.43
C HIS A 52 -12.76 3.55 -9.12
N ILE A 53 -12.13 2.65 -8.35
CA ILE A 53 -11.11 1.76 -8.85
C ILE A 53 -11.67 0.35 -8.96
N VAL A 54 -11.56 -0.22 -10.16
CA VAL A 54 -11.77 -1.64 -10.41
C VAL A 54 -10.37 -2.26 -10.53
N PRO A 55 -10.02 -3.24 -9.69
CA PRO A 55 -8.74 -3.94 -9.80
C PRO A 55 -8.71 -4.81 -11.06
N ASP A 56 -7.55 -4.88 -11.71
CA ASP A 56 -7.32 -5.75 -12.86
C ASP A 56 -7.17 -7.22 -12.44
N TYR A 57 -6.60 -7.44 -11.25
CA TYR A 57 -6.40 -8.77 -10.64
C TYR A 57 -6.83 -8.78 -9.19
N ASP A 58 -7.46 -9.88 -8.79
CA ASP A 58 -7.87 -10.14 -7.41
C ASP A 58 -7.45 -11.54 -7.00
N LEU A 59 -6.50 -11.61 -6.06
CA LEU A 59 -5.98 -12.89 -5.60
C LEU A 59 -6.93 -13.62 -4.65
N SER A 60 -7.91 -12.91 -4.06
CA SER A 60 -8.96 -13.49 -3.18
C SER A 60 -8.39 -14.47 -2.15
N ILE A 61 -7.36 -14.05 -1.40
CA ILE A 61 -6.65 -14.94 -0.46
C ILE A 61 -7.36 -15.09 0.90
N MET A 62 -8.38 -14.28 1.18
CA MET A 62 -9.04 -14.27 2.48
C MET A 62 -9.70 -15.60 2.79
N LYS A 63 -9.35 -16.16 3.96
CA LYS A 63 -10.03 -17.30 4.58
C LYS A 63 -10.17 -17.04 6.08
N GLN A 64 -11.26 -17.53 6.67
CA GLN A 64 -11.44 -17.40 8.12
C GLN A 64 -10.38 -18.22 8.87
N GLY A 65 -9.77 -17.61 9.90
CA GLY A 65 -8.79 -18.28 10.76
C GLY A 65 -7.42 -18.55 10.11
N GLN A 66 -7.10 -17.89 8.98
CA GLN A 66 -5.79 -18.09 8.33
C GLN A 66 -4.63 -17.58 9.19
N THR A 67 -3.55 -18.33 9.17
CA THR A 67 -2.29 -17.99 9.82
C THR A 67 -1.41 -17.12 8.92
N LEU A 68 -0.33 -16.54 9.46
CA LEU A 68 0.68 -15.84 8.65
C LEU A 68 1.32 -16.77 7.59
N PHE A 69 1.46 -18.07 7.88
CA PHE A 69 1.92 -19.06 6.90
C PHE A 69 0.96 -19.18 5.72
N ASP A 70 -0.35 -19.26 6.00
CA ASP A 70 -1.39 -19.34 4.96
C ASP A 70 -1.40 -18.09 4.09
N ILE A 71 -1.33 -16.90 4.71
CA ILE A 71 -1.28 -15.62 3.99
C ILE A 71 -0.05 -15.58 3.08
N THR A 72 1.12 -15.86 3.63
CA THR A 72 2.39 -15.83 2.91
C THR A 72 2.40 -16.79 1.72
N THR A 73 2.02 -18.04 1.92
CA THR A 73 2.03 -19.06 0.87
C THR A 73 0.98 -18.78 -0.20
N ASN A 74 -0.23 -18.34 0.19
CA ASN A 74 -1.29 -18.01 -0.76
C ASN A 74 -0.90 -16.82 -1.65
N ILE A 75 -0.32 -15.74 -1.07
CA ILE A 75 0.14 -14.60 -1.87
C ILE A 75 1.26 -15.05 -2.80
N LEU A 76 2.30 -15.71 -2.26
CA LEU A 76 3.48 -16.07 -3.04
C LEU A 76 3.13 -16.93 -4.26
N ASN A 77 2.26 -17.93 -4.07
CA ASN A 77 1.84 -18.82 -5.14
C ASN A 77 1.03 -18.11 -6.21
N ARG A 78 0.10 -17.21 -5.82
CA ARG A 78 -0.82 -16.58 -6.78
C ARG A 78 -0.23 -15.35 -7.47
N ILE A 79 0.57 -14.55 -6.76
CA ILE A 79 1.18 -13.35 -7.36
C ILE A 79 2.18 -13.71 -8.44
N GLY A 80 2.83 -14.87 -8.33
CA GLY A 80 3.78 -15.36 -9.31
C GLY A 80 3.21 -15.43 -10.71
N ASP A 81 2.02 -16.00 -10.86
CA ASP A 81 1.33 -16.15 -12.16
C ASP A 81 0.95 -14.78 -12.74
N VAL A 82 0.47 -13.86 -11.89
CA VAL A 82 0.12 -12.50 -12.31
C VAL A 82 1.35 -11.72 -12.77
N LEU A 83 2.48 -11.87 -12.08
CA LEU A 83 3.74 -11.23 -12.48
C LEU A 83 4.25 -11.77 -13.83
N ASP A 84 4.07 -13.07 -14.12
CA ASP A 84 4.44 -13.68 -15.40
C ASP A 84 3.56 -13.20 -16.54
N GLU A 85 2.28 -12.98 -16.30
CA GLU A 85 1.32 -12.46 -17.28
C GLU A 85 1.56 -10.98 -17.57
N VAL A 86 1.63 -10.15 -16.50
CA VAL A 86 1.71 -8.69 -16.62
C VAL A 86 3.09 -8.22 -17.06
N LYS A 87 4.16 -8.87 -16.59
CA LYS A 87 5.58 -8.50 -16.79
C LYS A 87 5.84 -7.02 -16.50
N PRO A 88 5.54 -6.55 -15.28
CA PRO A 88 5.66 -5.13 -14.96
C PRO A 88 7.12 -4.67 -14.97
N ASP A 89 7.37 -3.41 -15.38
CA ASP A 89 8.69 -2.78 -15.26
C ASP A 89 9.01 -2.46 -13.78
N VAL A 90 7.97 -2.15 -12.99
CA VAL A 90 8.07 -1.90 -11.56
C VAL A 90 6.77 -2.29 -10.84
N VAL A 91 6.92 -2.85 -9.64
CA VAL A 91 5.80 -3.14 -8.74
C VAL A 91 5.89 -2.20 -7.54
N LEU A 92 4.80 -1.49 -7.26
CA LEU A 92 4.67 -0.64 -6.08
C LEU A 92 3.93 -1.39 -4.98
N VAL A 93 4.53 -1.42 -3.79
CA VAL A 93 3.95 -1.98 -2.56
C VAL A 93 3.94 -0.92 -1.47
N HIS A 94 3.08 -1.06 -0.47
CA HIS A 94 2.87 -0.03 0.54
C HIS A 94 3.08 -0.55 1.97
N GLY A 95 3.86 0.20 2.76
CA GLY A 95 3.96 -0.01 4.21
C GLY A 95 4.63 -1.33 4.59
N ASP A 96 3.93 -2.15 5.37
CA ASP A 96 4.55 -3.22 6.15
C ASP A 96 3.70 -4.48 6.34
N THR A 97 2.64 -4.62 5.55
CA THR A 97 1.79 -5.81 5.63
C THR A 97 2.48 -7.06 5.07
N SER A 98 1.93 -8.24 5.35
CA SER A 98 2.37 -9.47 4.69
C SER A 98 2.21 -9.39 3.17
N THR A 99 1.17 -8.70 2.67
CA THR A 99 1.01 -8.43 1.23
C THR A 99 2.23 -7.71 0.67
N THR A 100 2.69 -6.65 1.34
CA THR A 100 3.85 -5.85 0.94
C THR A 100 5.12 -6.68 0.88
N PHE A 101 5.42 -7.40 1.97
CA PHE A 101 6.63 -8.21 2.05
C PHE A 101 6.64 -9.35 1.04
N VAL A 102 5.57 -10.14 0.97
CA VAL A 102 5.53 -11.34 0.11
C VAL A 102 5.51 -10.96 -1.36
N THR A 103 4.83 -9.87 -1.74
CA THR A 103 4.88 -9.35 -3.11
C THR A 103 6.30 -8.89 -3.47
N ALA A 104 6.99 -8.16 -2.58
CA ALA A 104 8.36 -7.74 -2.81
C ALA A 104 9.31 -8.95 -2.97
N LEU A 105 9.13 -9.99 -2.16
CA LEU A 105 9.89 -11.24 -2.26
C LEU A 105 9.66 -11.95 -3.62
N ALA A 106 8.40 -12.05 -4.06
CA ALA A 106 8.07 -12.62 -5.37
C ALA A 106 8.72 -11.82 -6.52
N CYS A 107 8.68 -10.49 -6.44
CA CYS A 107 9.34 -9.60 -7.40
C CYS A 107 10.85 -9.80 -7.42
N PHE A 108 11.47 -9.96 -6.25
CA PHE A 108 12.90 -10.24 -6.14
C PHE A 108 13.28 -11.55 -6.84
N TYR A 109 12.51 -12.62 -6.65
CA TYR A 109 12.75 -13.90 -7.33
C TYR A 109 12.62 -13.81 -8.85
N LYS A 110 11.78 -12.90 -9.34
CA LYS A 110 11.58 -12.67 -10.78
C LYS A 110 12.42 -11.51 -11.33
N GLN A 111 13.31 -10.93 -10.53
CA GLN A 111 14.17 -9.79 -10.90
C GLN A 111 13.37 -8.56 -11.39
N ILE A 112 12.17 -8.36 -10.82
CA ILE A 112 11.31 -7.22 -11.09
C ILE A 112 11.63 -6.11 -10.07
N ALA A 113 11.79 -4.87 -10.53
CA ALA A 113 12.05 -3.75 -9.65
C ALA A 113 10.86 -3.48 -8.71
N VAL A 114 11.15 -3.20 -7.42
CA VAL A 114 10.16 -2.86 -6.42
C VAL A 114 10.30 -1.41 -6.00
N GLY A 115 9.19 -0.70 -5.91
CA GLY A 115 9.06 0.60 -5.27
C GLY A 115 8.28 0.46 -3.96
N HIS A 116 8.86 0.92 -2.86
CA HIS A 116 8.28 0.85 -1.53
C HIS A 116 7.67 2.21 -1.15
N VAL A 117 6.36 2.29 -1.11
CA VAL A 117 5.60 3.47 -0.65
C VAL A 117 5.47 3.43 0.87
N GLU A 118 5.67 4.56 1.54
CA GLU A 118 5.78 4.70 3.00
C GLU A 118 7.03 3.98 3.56
N ALA A 119 8.15 4.09 2.84
CA ALA A 119 9.41 3.47 3.22
C ALA A 119 10.10 4.19 4.38
N GLY A 120 10.85 3.44 5.18
CA GLY A 120 11.77 4.01 6.19
C GLY A 120 11.18 4.28 7.56
N LEU A 121 9.94 3.90 7.85
CA LEU A 121 9.43 3.86 9.21
C LEU A 121 10.14 2.76 10.01
N ARG A 122 10.59 3.05 11.24
CA ARG A 122 11.35 2.09 12.07
C ARG A 122 11.02 2.20 13.56
N THR A 123 10.91 1.04 14.18
CA THR A 123 11.00 0.88 15.64
C THR A 123 12.32 0.22 16.05
N TYR A 124 13.00 -0.45 15.10
CA TYR A 124 14.20 -1.26 15.32
C TYR A 124 14.00 -2.45 16.27
N ASN A 125 12.76 -2.80 16.56
CA ASN A 125 12.41 -4.01 17.29
C ASN A 125 11.53 -4.88 16.41
N ILE A 126 12.09 -5.91 15.79
CA ILE A 126 11.39 -6.78 14.81
C ILE A 126 10.19 -7.53 15.39
N TYR A 127 10.03 -7.50 16.72
CA TYR A 127 8.89 -8.09 17.41
C TYR A 127 7.85 -7.04 17.85
N SER A 128 8.04 -5.74 17.52
CA SER A 128 7.10 -4.68 17.92
C SER A 128 7.13 -3.48 16.95
N PRO A 129 6.05 -3.25 16.19
CA PRO A 129 4.89 -4.13 16.00
C PRO A 129 5.26 -5.43 15.25
N TYR A 130 4.52 -6.48 15.52
CA TYR A 130 4.77 -7.80 14.91
C TYR A 130 3.59 -8.19 13.99
N PRO A 131 3.85 -8.62 12.74
CA PRO A 131 5.16 -8.81 12.06
C PRO A 131 5.64 -7.57 11.28
N GLU A 132 5.00 -6.41 11.44
CA GLU A 132 5.14 -5.22 10.59
C GLU A 132 6.58 -4.69 10.54
N GLU A 133 7.27 -4.62 11.69
CA GLU A 133 8.65 -4.09 11.70
C GLU A 133 9.61 -4.96 10.90
N PHE A 134 9.49 -6.29 11.02
CA PHE A 134 10.26 -7.21 10.19
C PHE A 134 9.94 -7.02 8.70
N ASN A 135 8.66 -6.97 8.35
CA ASN A 135 8.23 -6.82 6.96
C ASN A 135 8.82 -5.54 6.32
N ARG A 136 8.73 -4.39 7.01
CA ARG A 136 9.23 -3.12 6.45
C ARG A 136 10.74 -3.08 6.30
N GLN A 137 11.49 -3.70 7.21
CA GLN A 137 12.94 -3.84 7.08
C GLN A 137 13.30 -4.76 5.92
N ALA A 138 12.65 -5.92 5.80
CA ALA A 138 12.90 -6.87 4.72
C ALA A 138 12.58 -6.27 3.33
N VAL A 139 11.46 -5.55 3.20
CA VAL A 139 11.12 -4.85 1.95
C VAL A 139 12.16 -3.80 1.60
N SER A 140 12.71 -3.08 2.59
CA SER A 140 13.77 -2.09 2.34
C SER A 140 15.01 -2.72 1.71
N ILE A 141 15.37 -3.96 2.07
CA ILE A 141 16.51 -4.66 1.45
C ILE A 141 16.28 -4.86 -0.06
N ILE A 142 15.06 -5.26 -0.42
CA ILE A 142 14.68 -5.64 -1.79
C ILE A 142 14.40 -4.41 -2.67
N SER A 143 13.78 -3.36 -2.12
CA SER A 143 13.27 -2.24 -2.89
C SER A 143 14.35 -1.45 -3.60
N LYS A 144 14.12 -1.16 -4.89
CA LYS A 144 14.95 -0.30 -5.71
C LYS A 144 14.62 1.18 -5.53
N TYR A 145 13.34 1.51 -5.35
CA TYR A 145 12.87 2.87 -5.15
C TYR A 145 12.17 2.97 -3.80
N ASN A 146 12.51 3.99 -3.01
CA ASN A 146 12.00 4.16 -1.65
C ASN A 146 11.32 5.52 -1.52
N PHE A 147 10.00 5.52 -1.35
CA PHE A 147 9.20 6.73 -1.20
C PHE A 147 8.96 6.97 0.28
N ALA A 148 9.79 7.79 0.89
CA ALA A 148 9.79 8.09 2.32
C ALA A 148 8.77 9.18 2.67
N PRO A 149 7.96 9.03 3.73
CA PRO A 149 7.00 10.06 4.11
C PRO A 149 7.64 11.29 4.75
N THR A 150 8.82 11.15 5.35
CA THR A 150 9.49 12.23 6.10
C THR A 150 11.02 12.16 5.97
N GLU A 151 11.70 13.25 6.34
CA GLU A 151 13.16 13.30 6.46
C GLU A 151 13.70 12.25 7.45
N LEU A 152 12.98 12.00 8.56
CA LEU A 152 13.36 10.97 9.52
C LEU A 152 13.34 9.58 8.87
N SER A 153 12.31 9.28 8.10
CA SER A 153 12.19 8.01 7.38
C SER A 153 13.32 7.84 6.35
N LYS A 154 13.64 8.90 5.60
CA LYS A 154 14.80 8.94 4.70
C LYS A 154 16.10 8.68 5.48
N SER A 155 16.31 9.37 6.60
CA SER A 155 17.51 9.22 7.43
C SER A 155 17.69 7.77 7.94
N ASN A 156 16.59 7.09 8.29
CA ASN A 156 16.63 5.68 8.69
C ASN A 156 17.17 4.79 7.55
N LEU A 157 16.65 4.97 6.33
CA LEU A 157 17.10 4.21 5.15
C LEU A 157 18.57 4.46 4.83
N VAL A 158 19.03 5.72 4.89
CA VAL A 158 20.44 6.06 4.67
C VAL A 158 21.34 5.40 5.71
N LYS A 159 20.96 5.41 7.00
CA LYS A 159 21.68 4.72 8.07
C LYS A 159 21.79 3.21 7.86
N GLU A 160 20.82 2.61 7.17
CA GLU A 160 20.82 1.20 6.80
C GLU A 160 21.59 0.91 5.50
N GLY A 161 22.28 1.92 4.95
CA GLY A 161 23.12 1.77 3.77
C GLY A 161 22.37 1.84 2.43
N LYS A 162 21.13 2.33 2.41
CA LYS A 162 20.45 2.60 1.14
C LYS A 162 21.09 3.78 0.43
N ASP A 163 21.27 3.64 -0.88
CA ASP A 163 21.73 4.74 -1.74
C ASP A 163 20.69 5.87 -1.72
N GLU A 164 21.15 7.04 -1.30
CA GLU A 164 20.31 8.23 -1.15
C GLU A 164 19.64 8.63 -2.47
N SER A 165 20.26 8.36 -3.62
CA SER A 165 19.69 8.63 -4.95
C SER A 165 18.44 7.80 -5.26
N THR A 166 18.18 6.74 -4.48
CA THR A 166 17.00 5.86 -4.60
C THR A 166 15.88 6.20 -3.63
N ILE A 167 16.07 7.25 -2.82
CA ILE A 167 15.13 7.66 -1.76
C ILE A 167 14.49 8.98 -2.12
N TYR A 168 13.16 9.01 -2.17
CA TYR A 168 12.36 10.17 -2.52
C TYR A 168 11.44 10.53 -1.35
N ILE A 169 11.48 11.78 -0.88
CA ILE A 169 10.56 12.25 0.15
C ILE A 169 9.28 12.70 -0.55
N THR A 170 8.19 11.99 -0.31
CA THR A 170 6.92 12.18 -1.01
C THR A 170 5.77 12.61 -0.10
N GLY A 171 5.99 12.65 1.21
CA GLY A 171 4.90 12.84 2.17
C GLY A 171 4.07 11.57 2.37
N ASN A 172 2.92 11.73 3.03
CA ASN A 172 2.00 10.64 3.30
C ASN A 172 0.78 10.75 2.37
N THR A 173 0.58 9.75 1.53
CA THR A 173 -0.52 9.68 0.56
C THR A 173 -1.93 9.63 1.19
N ALA A 174 -2.03 9.41 2.50
CA ALA A 174 -3.30 9.57 3.22
C ALA A 174 -3.85 11.02 3.12
N ILE A 175 -2.95 12.02 3.01
CA ILE A 175 -3.35 13.42 2.83
C ILE A 175 -3.99 13.62 1.44
N ASP A 176 -3.48 12.93 0.43
CA ASP A 176 -4.06 12.97 -0.93
C ASP A 176 -5.41 12.27 -0.97
N ALA A 177 -5.60 11.20 -0.19
CA ALA A 177 -6.90 10.56 -0.03
C ALA A 177 -7.95 11.52 0.55
N LEU A 178 -7.59 12.36 1.52
CA LEU A 178 -8.50 13.38 2.06
C LEU A 178 -8.97 14.37 1.01
N LYS A 179 -8.10 14.79 0.08
CA LYS A 179 -8.48 15.71 -1.01
C LYS A 179 -9.57 15.14 -1.90
N THR A 180 -9.59 13.82 -2.08
CA THR A 180 -10.58 13.12 -2.91
C THR A 180 -11.88 12.82 -2.14
N THR A 181 -11.77 12.51 -0.84
CA THR A 181 -12.90 12.03 -0.04
C THR A 181 -13.66 13.13 0.69
N VAL A 182 -13.02 14.27 1.00
CA VAL A 182 -13.68 15.41 1.66
C VAL A 182 -14.58 16.15 0.67
N ARG A 183 -15.86 16.24 0.99
CA ARG A 183 -16.89 16.92 0.19
C ARG A 183 -17.52 18.05 0.99
N LYS A 184 -17.63 19.23 0.38
CA LYS A 184 -18.26 20.41 1.01
C LYS A 184 -19.78 20.26 1.17
N ASP A 185 -20.38 19.44 0.32
CA ASP A 185 -21.82 19.15 0.26
C ASP A 185 -22.19 17.87 1.00
N TYR A 186 -21.28 17.32 1.81
CA TYR A 186 -21.55 16.11 2.57
C TYR A 186 -22.56 16.36 3.67
N THR A 187 -23.62 15.56 3.72
CA THR A 187 -24.65 15.59 4.74
C THR A 187 -24.77 14.23 5.42
N HIS A 188 -25.02 14.23 6.71
CA HIS A 188 -25.24 13.02 7.50
C HIS A 188 -26.15 13.35 8.68
N PRO A 189 -27.06 12.45 9.11
CA PRO A 189 -27.94 12.69 10.25
C PRO A 189 -27.21 13.16 11.52
N GLU A 190 -26.04 12.60 11.80
CA GLU A 190 -25.23 12.97 12.96
C GLU A 190 -24.67 14.40 12.86
N LEU A 191 -24.36 14.87 11.65
CA LEU A 191 -23.95 16.27 11.44
C LEU A 191 -25.11 17.23 11.62
N GLU A 192 -26.30 16.86 11.15
CA GLU A 192 -27.52 17.65 11.38
C GLU A 192 -27.87 17.71 12.87
N TRP A 193 -27.75 16.59 13.58
CA TRP A 193 -27.95 16.54 15.03
C TRP A 193 -26.96 17.46 15.78
N ALA A 194 -25.72 17.53 15.34
CA ALA A 194 -24.65 18.28 16.01
C ALA A 194 -24.51 19.74 15.53
N LYS A 195 -25.30 20.21 14.53
CA LYS A 195 -25.07 21.48 13.83
C LYS A 195 -25.05 22.72 14.71
N ASP A 196 -25.82 22.72 15.82
CA ASP A 196 -25.89 23.84 16.77
C ASP A 196 -24.95 23.65 17.98
N SER A 197 -24.04 22.67 17.90
CA SER A 197 -23.15 22.29 18.99
C SER A 197 -21.70 22.19 18.49
N ARG A 198 -20.75 22.21 19.42
CA ARG A 198 -19.35 21.90 19.12
C ARG A 198 -19.18 20.40 18.99
N LEU A 199 -18.93 19.91 17.78
CA LEU A 199 -18.67 18.49 17.54
C LEU A 199 -17.25 18.11 17.95
N ILE A 200 -17.13 17.09 18.79
CA ILE A 200 -15.85 16.45 19.16
C ILE A 200 -15.97 14.98 18.77
N MET A 201 -15.12 14.55 17.87
CA MET A 201 -15.02 13.13 17.47
C MET A 201 -13.82 12.48 18.17
N ILE A 202 -14.07 11.36 18.85
CA ILE A 202 -13.03 10.57 19.52
C ILE A 202 -12.99 9.19 18.88
N THR A 203 -11.80 8.76 18.48
CA THR A 203 -11.54 7.38 18.03
C THR A 203 -10.56 6.71 18.99
N ALA A 204 -10.79 5.45 19.29
CA ALA A 204 -9.94 4.64 20.17
C ALA A 204 -9.82 3.21 19.63
N HIS A 205 -8.71 2.56 19.95
CA HIS A 205 -8.44 1.14 19.69
C HIS A 205 -8.27 0.40 21.00
#